data_c8f5935b21d0427d15552e71aa6f6ebf
#
_entry.id   c8f5935b21d0427d15552e71aa6f6ebf
#
_cell.length_a   1.000
_cell.length_b   1.000
_cell.length_c   1.000
_cell.angle_alpha   90.00
_cell.angle_beta   90.00
_cell.angle_gamma   90.00
#
_symmetry.space_group_name_H-M   'P 1'
#
loop_
_entity.id
_entity.type
_entity.pdbx_description
1 polymer ?
#
loop_
_entity_poly.entity_id
_entity_poly.type
_entity_poly.pdbx_seq_one_letter_code
_entity_poly.pdbx_strand_id
1 'polypeptide(L)'
;MAGTLHLGSLTPAHAAQPSVAAIAGDAAKGDAPAEEHSLPQKAVEIGKPFGFPLTNSMLVSWMVAIALIIFARLAMRDVKEIPTGAQNFWEWMVESLHDFLKGIIGEKLVLKTFWFFATVFIFILFCNWLSLIPGVGTVGRGHQTAHGFHVSEPWFRGANADLNMTLAMALVFFACWTIWAVQAHGPIGFLLHLFAPKGDTKGLLKLLMIVVFFAVGLLEIFSILFRPVSLSFRLYGNIFAGENMLEAMANLIPGLGWLVPIPFYLMELLVGFVQALVFMLLTAVFTMLICQEDEGHAKAHH
;
A
#
# COMPACT_ATOMS: atom_id res chain seq x y z
N MET A 1 -69.85 72.33 -7.96
CA MET A 1 -69.14 71.89 -6.70
C MET A 1 -68.08 70.90 -7.15
N ALA A 2 -66.84 71.24 -6.94
CA ALA A 2 -65.68 70.56 -7.42
C ALA A 2 -65.34 69.36 -6.56
N GLY A 3 -65.11 68.23 -7.19
CA GLY A 3 -64.55 67.06 -6.55
C GLY A 3 -63.24 66.71 -7.23
N THR A 4 -62.10 66.96 -6.58
CA THR A 4 -60.78 66.74 -7.05
C THR A 4 -60.45 65.27 -7.00
N LEU A 5 -60.10 64.71 -8.18
CA LEU A 5 -59.52 63.38 -8.32
C LEU A 5 -58.02 63.41 -7.96
N HIS A 6 -57.64 62.66 -6.94
CA HIS A 6 -56.25 62.42 -6.58
C HIS A 6 -55.73 61.28 -7.43
N LEU A 7 -54.79 61.53 -8.37
CA LEU A 7 -54.00 60.54 -9.07
C LEU A 7 -52.89 60.08 -8.14
N GLY A 8 -53.01 58.86 -7.66
CA GLY A 8 -51.93 58.15 -6.96
C GLY A 8 -50.84 57.71 -7.96
N SER A 9 -49.63 58.15 -7.74
CA SER A 9 -48.43 57.78 -8.48
C SER A 9 -48.08 56.32 -8.21
N LEU A 10 -48.13 55.48 -9.24
CA LEU A 10 -47.59 54.14 -9.25
C LEU A 10 -46.06 54.22 -9.41
N THR A 11 -45.33 53.98 -8.31
CA THR A 11 -43.88 53.71 -8.38
C THR A 11 -43.69 52.25 -8.79
N PRO A 12 -42.86 51.95 -9.77
CA PRO A 12 -42.55 50.56 -10.09
C PRO A 12 -41.70 49.92 -8.98
N ALA A 13 -42.19 48.83 -8.44
CA ALA A 13 -41.42 48.00 -7.52
C ALA A 13 -40.19 47.45 -8.24
N HIS A 14 -39.03 47.98 -7.86
CA HIS A 14 -37.71 47.47 -8.28
C HIS A 14 -37.54 46.12 -7.61
N ALA A 15 -37.79 45.02 -8.36
CA ALA A 15 -37.44 43.69 -7.93
C ALA A 15 -35.89 43.61 -7.82
N ALA A 16 -35.44 43.69 -6.58
CA ALA A 16 -34.01 43.49 -6.29
C ALA A 16 -33.61 42.04 -6.72
N GLN A 17 -32.86 41.93 -7.80
CA GLN A 17 -32.22 40.67 -8.13
C GLN A 17 -31.21 40.35 -7.02
N PRO A 18 -31.24 39.13 -6.45
CA PRO A 18 -30.25 38.75 -5.46
C PRO A 18 -28.85 38.82 -6.11
N SER A 19 -27.90 39.43 -5.44
CA SER A 19 -26.53 39.59 -5.93
C SER A 19 -25.88 38.17 -6.15
N VAL A 20 -25.05 38.04 -7.19
CA VAL A 20 -24.33 36.81 -7.50
C VAL A 20 -23.54 36.28 -6.29
N ALA A 21 -23.13 37.20 -5.38
CA ALA A 21 -22.47 36.85 -4.12
C ALA A 21 -23.41 36.15 -3.12
N ALA A 22 -24.71 36.51 -3.11
CA ALA A 22 -25.71 35.86 -2.25
C ALA A 22 -26.06 34.45 -2.76
N ILE A 23 -26.10 34.26 -4.09
CA ILE A 23 -26.29 32.93 -4.71
C ILE A 23 -25.08 32.02 -4.48
N ALA A 24 -23.86 32.60 -4.53
CA ALA A 24 -22.62 31.83 -4.24
C ALA A 24 -22.49 31.50 -2.74
N GLY A 25 -22.99 32.36 -1.86
CA GLY A 25 -23.01 32.12 -0.41
C GLY A 25 -24.03 31.05 0.02
N ASP A 26 -25.18 30.98 -0.66
CA ASP A 26 -26.23 29.97 -0.39
C ASP A 26 -25.85 28.61 -1.05
N ALA A 27 -25.16 28.62 -2.19
CA ALA A 27 -24.61 27.41 -2.79
C ALA A 27 -23.48 26.79 -1.94
N ALA A 28 -22.75 27.60 -1.15
CA ALA A 28 -21.76 27.13 -0.19
C ALA A 28 -22.34 26.64 1.14
N LYS A 29 -23.64 26.90 1.38
CA LYS A 29 -24.42 26.38 2.52
C LYS A 29 -25.45 25.33 2.11
N GLY A 30 -25.50 24.98 0.83
CA GLY A 30 -26.21 23.79 0.36
C GLY A 30 -25.60 22.57 1.06
N ASP A 31 -26.45 21.79 1.67
CA ASP A 31 -26.20 20.56 2.42
C ASP A 31 -24.89 19.90 2.01
N ALA A 32 -23.96 19.81 2.96
CA ALA A 32 -22.83 18.91 2.80
C ALA A 32 -23.43 17.58 2.34
N PRO A 33 -23.01 17.01 1.19
CA PRO A 33 -23.53 15.73 0.76
C PRO A 33 -23.43 14.81 1.96
N ALA A 34 -24.51 14.08 2.25
CA ALA A 34 -24.59 13.10 3.31
C ALA A 34 -23.24 12.38 3.32
N GLU A 35 -22.55 12.37 4.47
CA GLU A 35 -21.22 11.78 4.61
C GLU A 35 -21.29 10.43 3.94
N GLU A 36 -20.70 10.32 2.77
CA GLU A 36 -20.55 9.04 2.11
C GLU A 36 -19.87 8.17 3.14
N HIS A 37 -20.46 7.04 3.48
CA HIS A 37 -19.96 6.06 4.41
C HIS A 37 -18.69 5.43 3.82
N SER A 38 -17.67 6.23 3.59
CA SER A 38 -16.35 5.79 3.14
C SER A 38 -15.42 5.78 4.35
N LEU A 39 -14.65 4.70 4.47
CA LEU A 39 -13.65 4.57 5.52
C LEU A 39 -12.67 5.75 5.47
N PRO A 40 -12.30 6.34 6.62
CA PRO A 40 -11.40 7.49 6.65
C PRO A 40 -10.05 7.12 6.03
N GLN A 41 -9.49 7.98 5.18
CA GLN A 41 -8.19 7.75 4.54
C GLN A 41 -7.05 7.62 5.57
N LYS A 42 -7.14 8.36 6.68
CA LYS A 42 -6.14 8.35 7.76
C LYS A 42 -6.51 7.29 8.80
N ALA A 43 -5.49 6.53 9.25
CA ALA A 43 -5.64 5.61 10.37
C ALA A 43 -6.02 6.37 11.66
N VAL A 44 -6.94 5.81 12.43
CA VAL A 44 -7.42 6.42 13.68
C VAL A 44 -6.39 6.24 14.78
N GLU A 45 -6.05 7.33 15.48
CA GLU A 45 -5.16 7.30 16.64
C GLU A 45 -5.93 6.78 17.85
N ILE A 46 -5.56 5.61 18.38
CA ILE A 46 -6.18 5.00 19.56
C ILE A 46 -5.64 5.61 20.87
N GLY A 47 -4.36 6.02 20.88
CA GLY A 47 -3.72 6.57 22.06
C GLY A 47 -2.30 7.05 21.77
N LYS A 48 -1.70 7.75 22.75
CA LYS A 48 -0.33 8.28 22.66
C LYS A 48 0.51 7.81 23.85
N PRO A 49 0.78 6.50 23.99
CA PRO A 49 1.69 6.04 25.03
C PRO A 49 3.08 6.63 24.77
N PHE A 50 3.69 7.24 25.77
CA PHE A 50 5.01 7.89 25.67
C PHE A 50 5.16 8.96 24.59
N GLY A 51 4.04 9.59 24.16
CA GLY A 51 4.06 10.60 23.08
C GLY A 51 4.08 10.04 21.65
N PHE A 52 4.10 8.72 21.48
CA PHE A 52 4.04 8.06 20.16
C PHE A 52 2.59 7.78 19.77
N PRO A 53 2.12 8.23 18.58
CA PRO A 53 0.75 7.98 18.12
C PRO A 53 0.58 6.50 17.76
N LEU A 54 -0.22 5.79 18.55
CA LEU A 54 -0.58 4.40 18.29
C LEU A 54 -1.83 4.36 17.42
N THR A 55 -1.70 3.82 16.20
CA THR A 55 -2.81 3.72 15.25
C THR A 55 -3.45 2.33 15.27
N ASN A 56 -4.70 2.26 14.83
CA ASN A 56 -5.45 1.00 14.74
C ASN A 56 -4.80 0.01 13.75
N SER A 57 -4.21 0.49 12.66
CA SER A 57 -3.46 -0.34 11.70
C SER A 57 -2.18 -0.94 12.29
N MET A 58 -1.47 -0.20 13.16
CA MET A 58 -0.30 -0.72 13.89
C MET A 58 -0.68 -1.87 14.83
N LEU A 59 -1.81 -1.76 15.53
CA LEU A 59 -2.31 -2.84 16.39
C LEU A 59 -2.54 -4.14 15.61
N VAL A 60 -3.21 -4.03 14.46
CA VAL A 60 -3.46 -5.20 13.59
C VAL A 60 -2.15 -5.78 13.05
N SER A 61 -1.20 -4.92 12.64
CA SER A 61 0.12 -5.36 12.19
C SER A 61 0.86 -6.18 13.26
N TRP A 62 0.87 -5.70 14.50
CA TRP A 62 1.50 -6.41 15.61
C TRP A 62 0.77 -7.72 15.93
N MET A 63 -0.57 -7.71 15.88
CA MET A 63 -1.35 -8.92 16.08
C MET A 63 -1.03 -9.98 15.04
N VAL A 64 -0.94 -9.62 13.76
CA VAL A 64 -0.53 -10.53 12.67
C VAL A 64 0.88 -11.05 12.90
N ALA A 65 1.84 -10.16 13.20
CA ALA A 65 3.23 -10.56 13.42
C ALA A 65 3.37 -11.54 14.59
N ILE A 66 2.72 -11.26 15.72
CA ILE A 66 2.74 -12.13 16.90
C ILE A 66 2.05 -13.47 16.58
N ALA A 67 0.89 -13.46 15.90
CA ALA A 67 0.18 -14.68 15.52
C ALA A 67 1.04 -15.57 14.61
N LEU A 68 1.71 -14.99 13.60
CA LEU A 68 2.62 -15.71 12.71
C LEU A 68 3.82 -16.30 13.45
N ILE A 69 4.43 -15.55 14.35
CA ILE A 69 5.56 -16.03 15.17
C ILE A 69 5.13 -17.17 16.07
N ILE A 70 3.97 -17.05 16.74
CA ILE A 70 3.42 -18.10 17.59
C ILE A 70 3.11 -19.33 16.75
N PHE A 71 2.42 -19.17 15.61
CA PHE A 71 2.08 -20.29 14.72
C PHE A 71 3.33 -21.00 14.21
N ALA A 72 4.33 -20.28 13.72
CA ALA A 72 5.58 -20.86 13.26
C ALA A 72 6.30 -21.63 14.38
N ARG A 73 6.38 -21.06 15.61
CA ARG A 73 6.98 -21.73 16.75
C ARG A 73 6.23 -22.97 17.19
N LEU A 74 4.90 -22.94 17.18
CA LEU A 74 4.08 -24.12 17.51
C LEU A 74 4.17 -25.20 16.44
N ALA A 75 4.16 -24.82 15.15
CA ALA A 75 4.29 -25.74 14.03
C ALA A 75 5.66 -26.47 14.03
N MET A 76 6.72 -25.76 14.41
CA MET A 76 8.11 -26.25 14.41
C MET A 76 8.61 -26.67 15.80
N ARG A 77 7.71 -26.86 16.78
CA ARG A 77 8.12 -27.22 18.15
C ARG A 77 8.69 -28.63 18.24
N ASP A 78 8.02 -29.59 17.60
CA ASP A 78 8.38 -31.00 17.61
C ASP A 78 8.59 -31.48 16.18
N VAL A 79 9.76 -31.15 15.59
CA VAL A 79 10.09 -31.47 14.20
C VAL A 79 10.25 -32.98 14.03
N LYS A 80 9.42 -33.56 13.13
CA LYS A 80 9.47 -34.98 12.76
C LYS A 80 10.04 -35.13 11.36
N GLU A 81 10.75 -36.23 11.10
CA GLU A 81 11.26 -36.56 9.76
C GLU A 81 10.15 -36.67 8.70
N ILE A 82 8.98 -37.17 9.11
CA ILE A 82 7.78 -37.18 8.27
C ILE A 82 6.82 -36.11 8.84
N PRO A 83 6.75 -34.94 8.18
CA PRO A 83 5.96 -33.82 8.68
C PRO A 83 4.46 -34.14 8.66
N THR A 84 3.73 -33.75 9.70
CA THR A 84 2.29 -33.93 9.81
C THR A 84 1.60 -32.66 10.31
N GLY A 85 0.35 -32.44 9.86
CA GLY A 85 -0.47 -31.31 10.34
C GLY A 85 0.14 -29.93 10.07
N ALA A 86 0.31 -29.12 11.13
CA ALA A 86 0.79 -27.75 11.03
C ALA A 86 2.25 -27.66 10.53
N GLN A 87 3.11 -28.62 10.92
CA GLN A 87 4.48 -28.72 10.43
C GLN A 87 4.50 -28.91 8.91
N ASN A 88 3.74 -29.86 8.38
CA ASN A 88 3.67 -30.13 6.94
C ASN A 88 3.19 -28.91 6.15
N PHE A 89 2.18 -28.18 6.66
CA PHE A 89 1.69 -26.96 6.02
C PHE A 89 2.77 -25.88 5.98
N TRP A 90 3.48 -25.68 7.10
CA TRP A 90 4.52 -24.64 7.20
C TRP A 90 5.72 -24.96 6.30
N GLU A 91 6.21 -26.20 6.34
CA GLU A 91 7.33 -26.67 5.50
C GLU A 91 6.95 -26.57 4.02
N TRP A 92 5.79 -27.10 3.62
CA TRP A 92 5.30 -27.00 2.25
C TRP A 92 5.22 -25.55 1.75
N MET A 93 4.71 -24.66 2.56
CA MET A 93 4.60 -23.24 2.19
C MET A 93 5.98 -22.59 1.99
N VAL A 94 6.90 -22.84 2.92
CA VAL A 94 8.27 -22.29 2.87
C VAL A 94 9.06 -22.89 1.71
N GLU A 95 8.98 -24.20 1.50
CA GLU A 95 9.66 -24.92 0.41
C GLU A 95 9.12 -24.48 -0.96
N SER A 96 7.81 -24.42 -1.14
CA SER A 96 7.18 -23.94 -2.38
C SER A 96 7.63 -22.52 -2.72
N LEU A 97 7.70 -21.66 -1.70
CA LEU A 97 8.14 -20.27 -1.87
C LEU A 97 9.64 -20.19 -2.20
N HIS A 98 10.46 -21.05 -1.59
CA HIS A 98 11.89 -21.14 -1.86
C HIS A 98 12.15 -21.58 -3.31
N ASP A 99 11.49 -22.66 -3.76
CA ASP A 99 11.66 -23.19 -5.11
C ASP A 99 11.16 -22.21 -6.18
N PHE A 100 10.06 -21.53 -5.89
CA PHE A 100 9.54 -20.48 -6.74
C PHE A 100 10.54 -19.32 -6.91
N LEU A 101 11.08 -18.80 -5.80
CA LEU A 101 12.09 -17.74 -5.84
C LEU A 101 13.39 -18.21 -6.48
N LYS A 102 13.83 -19.46 -6.21
CA LYS A 102 15.01 -20.05 -6.82
C LYS A 102 14.91 -20.07 -8.35
N GLY A 103 13.72 -20.36 -8.89
CA GLY A 103 13.46 -20.32 -10.34
C GLY A 103 13.60 -18.93 -10.97
N ILE A 104 13.44 -17.86 -10.17
CA ILE A 104 13.44 -16.46 -10.66
C ILE A 104 14.80 -15.81 -10.47
N ILE A 105 15.33 -15.81 -9.24
CA ILE A 105 16.54 -15.05 -8.87
C ILE A 105 17.81 -15.89 -8.78
N GLY A 106 17.70 -17.21 -8.99
CA GLY A 106 18.80 -18.14 -8.95
C GLY A 106 19.21 -18.60 -7.55
N GLU A 107 19.88 -19.75 -7.48
CA GLU A 107 20.20 -20.44 -6.22
C GLU A 107 21.10 -19.63 -5.28
N LYS A 108 22.14 -18.99 -5.82
CA LYS A 108 23.11 -18.23 -5.02
C LYS A 108 22.45 -17.02 -4.30
N LEU A 109 21.57 -16.31 -5.00
CA LEU A 109 20.94 -15.11 -4.47
C LEU A 109 19.81 -15.47 -3.49
N VAL A 110 19.04 -16.54 -3.79
CA VAL A 110 17.98 -17.03 -2.88
C VAL A 110 18.55 -17.37 -1.52
N LEU A 111 19.66 -18.09 -1.42
CA LEU A 111 20.26 -18.45 -0.13
C LEU A 111 20.57 -17.24 0.77
N LYS A 112 20.88 -16.08 0.18
CA LYS A 112 21.17 -14.84 0.93
C LYS A 112 19.92 -14.03 1.28
N THR A 113 18.89 -14.06 0.42
CA THR A 113 17.78 -13.10 0.46
C THR A 113 16.43 -13.74 0.76
N PHE A 114 16.33 -15.07 0.75
CA PHE A 114 15.10 -15.83 0.96
C PHE A 114 14.37 -15.45 2.26
N TRP A 115 15.11 -15.36 3.36
CA TRP A 115 14.55 -15.01 4.67
C TRP A 115 13.72 -13.73 4.61
N PHE A 116 14.19 -12.74 3.86
CA PHE A 116 13.51 -11.45 3.73
C PHE A 116 12.26 -11.57 2.84
N PHE A 117 12.41 -12.10 1.62
CA PHE A 117 11.30 -12.20 0.66
C PHE A 117 10.18 -13.09 1.17
N ALA A 118 10.52 -14.22 1.79
CA ALA A 118 9.54 -15.12 2.39
C ALA A 118 8.78 -14.43 3.54
N THR A 119 9.51 -13.76 4.44
CA THR A 119 8.88 -13.06 5.57
C THR A 119 7.96 -11.96 5.09
N VAL A 120 8.38 -11.14 4.13
CA VAL A 120 7.57 -10.03 3.60
C VAL A 120 6.33 -10.57 2.88
N PHE A 121 6.47 -11.60 2.05
CA PHE A 121 5.33 -12.22 1.36
C PHE A 121 4.29 -12.74 2.35
N ILE A 122 4.72 -13.57 3.30
CA ILE A 122 3.83 -14.17 4.29
C ILE A 122 3.15 -13.07 5.13
N PHE A 123 3.93 -12.09 5.58
CA PHE A 123 3.38 -11.00 6.39
C PHE A 123 2.34 -10.17 5.64
N ILE A 124 2.64 -9.73 4.41
CA ILE A 124 1.69 -8.97 3.57
C ILE A 124 0.44 -9.79 3.29
N LEU A 125 0.60 -11.06 2.93
CA LEU A 125 -0.52 -11.97 2.65
C LEU A 125 -1.48 -12.07 3.84
N PHE A 126 -0.95 -12.34 5.01
CA PHE A 126 -1.78 -12.47 6.21
C PHE A 126 -2.37 -11.14 6.67
N CYS A 127 -1.67 -10.02 6.49
CA CYS A 127 -2.22 -8.69 6.72
C CYS A 127 -3.42 -8.40 5.79
N ASN A 128 -3.30 -8.76 4.50
CA ASN A 128 -4.38 -8.59 3.53
C ASN A 128 -5.58 -9.48 3.87
N TRP A 129 -5.36 -10.75 4.17
CA TRP A 129 -6.44 -11.68 4.48
C TRP A 129 -7.13 -11.39 5.82
N LEU A 130 -6.37 -10.91 6.83
CA LEU A 130 -6.96 -10.54 8.11
C LEU A 130 -7.88 -9.31 7.97
N SER A 131 -7.55 -8.37 7.08
CA SER A 131 -8.41 -7.21 6.82
C SER A 131 -9.76 -7.58 6.21
N LEU A 132 -9.83 -8.73 5.53
CA LEU A 132 -11.07 -9.25 4.92
C LEU A 132 -11.97 -9.99 5.90
N ILE A 133 -11.56 -10.27 7.13
CA ILE A 133 -12.40 -10.96 8.11
C ILE A 133 -13.63 -10.09 8.41
N PRO A 134 -14.87 -10.61 8.18
CA PRO A 134 -16.08 -9.88 8.50
C PRO A 134 -16.09 -9.47 9.98
N GLY A 135 -16.29 -8.18 10.24
CA GLY A 135 -16.25 -7.65 11.61
C GLY A 135 -14.97 -6.85 11.93
N VAL A 136 -13.92 -6.92 11.14
CA VAL A 136 -12.82 -5.96 11.20
C VAL A 136 -13.40 -4.59 10.80
N GLY A 137 -13.25 -3.58 11.66
CA GLY A 137 -13.89 -2.27 11.45
C GLY A 137 -15.25 -2.09 12.16
N THR A 138 -15.93 -3.15 12.59
CA THR A 138 -17.19 -3.05 13.37
C THR A 138 -16.96 -2.98 14.89
N VAL A 139 -15.76 -3.33 15.35
CA VAL A 139 -15.37 -3.28 16.76
C VAL A 139 -14.66 -1.96 17.03
N GLY A 140 -15.24 -1.11 17.87
CA GLY A 140 -14.67 0.20 18.17
C GLY A 140 -15.52 1.03 19.13
N ARG A 141 -15.13 2.28 19.30
CA ARG A 141 -15.96 3.27 20.00
C ARG A 141 -16.98 3.83 19.03
N GLY A 142 -18.21 4.00 19.49
CA GLY A 142 -19.29 4.53 18.68
C GLY A 142 -20.39 5.13 19.53
N HIS A 143 -21.40 5.64 18.87
CA HIS A 143 -22.57 6.26 19.47
C HIS A 143 -23.82 5.50 19.10
N GLN A 144 -24.78 5.42 20.04
CA GLN A 144 -26.10 4.85 19.77
C GLN A 144 -26.87 5.85 18.91
N THR A 145 -27.26 5.46 17.71
CA THR A 145 -28.12 6.25 16.83
C THR A 145 -29.53 5.65 16.79
N ALA A 146 -30.52 6.38 16.24
CA ALA A 146 -31.89 5.89 16.11
C ALA A 146 -32.01 4.60 15.25
N HIS A 147 -31.01 4.31 14.43
CA HIS A 147 -30.97 3.15 13.54
C HIS A 147 -29.99 2.05 14.00
N GLY A 148 -29.39 2.18 15.21
CA GLY A 148 -28.46 1.20 15.77
C GLY A 148 -27.16 1.82 16.28
N PHE A 149 -26.21 0.96 16.64
CA PHE A 149 -24.89 1.38 17.10
C PHE A 149 -24.00 1.71 15.90
N HIS A 150 -23.55 2.96 15.78
CA HIS A 150 -22.63 3.40 14.74
C HIS A 150 -21.22 3.54 15.31
N VAL A 151 -20.25 2.84 14.70
CA VAL A 151 -18.83 2.89 15.10
C VAL A 151 -18.18 4.12 14.48
N SER A 152 -17.78 5.07 15.30
CA SER A 152 -17.06 6.28 14.87
C SER A 152 -15.56 6.10 14.85
N GLU A 153 -15.01 5.25 15.74
CA GLU A 153 -13.59 4.99 15.87
C GLU A 153 -13.35 3.46 15.88
N PRO A 154 -13.11 2.81 14.72
CA PRO A 154 -12.83 1.39 14.67
C PRO A 154 -11.44 1.09 15.28
N TRP A 155 -11.36 0.10 16.17
CA TRP A 155 -10.10 -0.33 16.79
C TRP A 155 -9.26 -1.21 15.85
N PHE A 156 -9.90 -1.90 14.92
CA PHE A 156 -9.23 -2.75 13.94
C PHE A 156 -9.45 -2.18 12.55
N ARG A 157 -8.35 -2.07 11.82
CA ARG A 157 -8.34 -1.70 10.42
C ARG A 157 -7.27 -2.52 9.71
N GLY A 158 -7.47 -2.83 8.44
CA GLY A 158 -6.47 -3.51 7.64
C GLY A 158 -5.09 -2.84 7.77
N ALA A 159 -4.06 -3.63 8.11
CA ALA A 159 -2.71 -3.10 8.32
C ALA A 159 -2.19 -2.39 7.07
N ASN A 160 -2.46 -2.94 5.89
CA ASN A 160 -2.03 -2.42 4.60
C ASN A 160 -2.96 -1.32 4.04
N ALA A 161 -4.10 -1.05 4.69
CA ALA A 161 -4.94 0.11 4.42
C ALA A 161 -4.40 1.42 5.05
N ASP A 162 -3.18 1.40 5.57
CA ASP A 162 -2.45 2.56 6.07
C ASP A 162 -1.17 2.78 5.25
N LEU A 163 -1.07 3.96 4.63
CA LEU A 163 0.09 4.32 3.81
C LEU A 163 1.39 4.34 4.60
N ASN A 164 1.35 4.73 5.89
CA ASN A 164 2.55 4.75 6.73
C ASN A 164 3.12 3.33 6.91
N MET A 165 2.24 2.34 7.08
CA MET A 165 2.65 0.94 7.25
C MET A 165 3.24 0.38 5.96
N THR A 166 2.57 0.60 4.82
CA THR A 166 3.06 0.13 3.51
C THR A 166 4.35 0.83 3.10
N LEU A 167 4.47 2.12 3.40
CA LEU A 167 5.70 2.87 3.16
C LEU A 167 6.85 2.38 4.05
N ALA A 168 6.59 2.08 5.32
CA ALA A 168 7.60 1.52 6.21
C ALA A 168 8.15 0.18 5.69
N MET A 169 7.28 -0.73 5.21
CA MET A 169 7.71 -2.00 4.59
C MET A 169 8.55 -1.76 3.32
N ALA A 170 8.12 -0.82 2.47
CA ALA A 170 8.86 -0.48 1.26
C ALA A 170 10.22 0.16 1.57
N LEU A 171 10.33 0.96 2.62
CA LEU A 171 11.60 1.53 3.08
C LEU A 171 12.53 0.49 3.69
N VAL A 172 12.01 -0.48 4.45
CA VAL A 172 12.80 -1.62 4.95
C VAL A 172 13.36 -2.42 3.78
N PHE A 173 12.53 -2.70 2.76
CA PHE A 173 13.02 -3.32 1.53
C PHE A 173 14.12 -2.47 0.89
N PHE A 174 13.91 -1.18 0.73
CA PHE A 174 14.89 -0.28 0.11
C PHE A 174 16.23 -0.26 0.87
N ALA A 175 16.19 -0.27 2.19
CA ALA A 175 17.39 -0.37 3.02
C ALA A 175 18.13 -1.71 2.81
N CYS A 176 17.42 -2.84 2.85
CA CYS A 176 18.01 -4.16 2.58
C CYS A 176 18.58 -4.25 1.17
N TRP A 177 17.84 -3.77 0.17
CA TRP A 177 18.28 -3.73 -1.23
C TRP A 177 19.56 -2.91 -1.39
N THR A 178 19.63 -1.73 -0.76
CA THR A 178 20.83 -0.88 -0.80
C THR A 178 22.03 -1.59 -0.17
N ILE A 179 21.82 -2.29 0.96
CA ILE A 179 22.88 -3.09 1.59
C ILE A 179 23.38 -4.18 0.64
N TRP A 180 22.49 -4.93 0.01
CA TRP A 180 22.87 -5.98 -0.94
C TRP A 180 23.56 -5.41 -2.18
N ALA A 181 23.08 -4.30 -2.72
CA ALA A 181 23.70 -3.61 -3.84
C ALA A 181 25.14 -3.15 -3.52
N VAL A 182 25.34 -2.58 -2.33
CA VAL A 182 26.68 -2.16 -1.87
C VAL A 182 27.56 -3.37 -1.57
N GLN A 183 27.02 -4.48 -1.07
CA GLN A 183 27.80 -5.73 -0.88
C GLN A 183 28.22 -6.37 -2.20
N ALA A 184 27.41 -6.26 -3.26
CA ALA A 184 27.71 -6.80 -4.57
C ALA A 184 28.80 -5.99 -5.31
N HIS A 185 28.69 -4.67 -5.35
CA HIS A 185 29.55 -3.78 -6.16
C HIS A 185 30.59 -3.01 -5.35
N GLY A 186 30.47 -2.98 -4.03
CA GLY A 186 31.17 -2.04 -3.19
C GLY A 186 30.60 -0.61 -3.29
N PRO A 187 30.89 0.29 -2.34
CA PRO A 187 30.27 1.63 -2.29
C PRO A 187 30.67 2.50 -3.50
N ILE A 188 31.94 2.42 -3.94
CA ILE A 188 32.44 3.15 -5.11
C ILE A 188 31.96 2.51 -6.42
N GLY A 189 31.97 1.15 -6.48
CA GLY A 189 31.49 0.40 -7.63
C GLY A 189 30.02 0.68 -7.93
N PHE A 190 29.18 0.76 -6.91
CA PHE A 190 27.76 1.10 -7.06
C PHE A 190 27.55 2.51 -7.67
N LEU A 191 28.30 3.52 -7.24
CA LEU A 191 28.24 4.86 -7.84
C LEU A 191 28.78 4.86 -9.28
N LEU A 192 29.88 4.16 -9.54
CA LEU A 192 30.41 4.03 -10.89
C LEU A 192 29.43 3.29 -11.81
N HIS A 193 28.76 2.26 -11.33
CA HIS A 193 27.76 1.53 -12.09
C HIS A 193 26.62 2.45 -12.58
N LEU A 194 26.20 3.43 -11.76
CA LEU A 194 25.16 4.39 -12.10
C LEU A 194 25.60 5.43 -13.13
N PHE A 195 26.89 5.86 -13.09
CA PHE A 195 27.37 7.01 -13.88
C PHE A 195 28.45 6.66 -14.91
N ALA A 196 29.02 5.44 -14.88
CA ALA A 196 30.10 5.10 -15.78
C ALA A 196 29.62 4.97 -17.24
N PRO A 197 30.29 5.61 -18.19
CA PRO A 197 29.98 5.47 -19.59
C PRO A 197 30.31 4.05 -20.06
N LYS A 198 29.31 3.30 -20.47
CA LYS A 198 29.45 1.95 -21.05
C LYS A 198 29.83 2.08 -22.54
N GLY A 199 31.13 2.15 -22.88
CA GLY A 199 31.59 2.14 -24.26
C GLY A 199 32.93 2.84 -24.50
N ASP A 200 33.81 2.21 -25.35
CA ASP A 200 35.09 2.74 -25.80
C ASP A 200 34.89 3.67 -27.02
N THR A 201 34.53 4.93 -26.76
CA THR A 201 34.45 5.97 -27.81
C THR A 201 35.57 6.97 -27.65
N LYS A 202 36.16 7.44 -28.80
CA LYS A 202 37.25 8.42 -28.83
C LYS A 202 36.77 9.76 -29.38
N GLY A 203 37.38 10.87 -28.93
CA GLY A 203 37.17 12.19 -29.46
C GLY A 203 35.89 12.90 -28.92
N LEU A 204 35.30 13.79 -29.75
CA LEU A 204 34.12 14.57 -29.40
C LEU A 204 32.92 13.72 -29.00
N LEU A 205 32.80 12.53 -29.59
CA LEU A 205 31.76 11.56 -29.25
C LEU A 205 31.85 11.08 -27.80
N LYS A 206 33.07 10.99 -27.23
CA LYS A 206 33.27 10.65 -25.81
C LYS A 206 32.69 11.70 -24.89
N LEU A 207 32.83 13.01 -25.21
CA LEU A 207 32.26 14.08 -24.41
C LEU A 207 30.74 14.04 -24.44
N LEU A 208 30.13 13.81 -25.61
CA LEU A 208 28.69 13.64 -25.75
C LEU A 208 28.18 12.46 -24.93
N MET A 209 28.89 11.33 -25.00
CA MET A 209 28.55 10.13 -24.22
C MET A 209 28.60 10.37 -22.72
N ILE A 210 29.59 11.09 -22.20
CA ILE A 210 29.66 11.43 -20.76
C ILE A 210 28.40 12.21 -20.32
N VAL A 211 27.97 13.19 -21.10
CA VAL A 211 26.76 13.99 -20.78
C VAL A 211 25.51 13.10 -20.81
N VAL A 212 25.38 12.24 -21.83
CA VAL A 212 24.23 11.33 -21.95
C VAL A 212 24.22 10.33 -20.81
N PHE A 213 25.34 9.67 -20.48
CA PHE A 213 25.41 8.69 -19.38
C PHE A 213 25.21 9.35 -18.02
N PHE A 214 25.65 10.59 -17.83
CA PHE A 214 25.33 11.36 -16.63
C PHE A 214 23.83 11.60 -16.48
N ALA A 215 23.15 12.01 -17.57
CA ALA A 215 21.71 12.19 -17.57
C ALA A 215 20.97 10.87 -17.32
N VAL A 216 21.40 9.76 -17.94
CA VAL A 216 20.85 8.43 -17.71
C VAL A 216 21.05 8.01 -16.25
N GLY A 217 22.23 8.20 -15.67
CA GLY A 217 22.51 7.90 -14.27
C GLY A 217 21.63 8.72 -13.30
N LEU A 218 21.34 9.96 -13.63
CA LEU A 218 20.42 10.79 -12.86
C LEU A 218 18.98 10.21 -12.91
N LEU A 219 18.52 9.82 -14.10
CA LEU A 219 17.23 9.15 -14.26
C LEU A 219 17.16 7.80 -13.50
N GLU A 220 18.26 7.06 -13.48
CA GLU A 220 18.36 5.81 -12.71
C GLU A 220 18.22 6.06 -11.20
N ILE A 221 18.87 7.11 -10.66
CA ILE A 221 18.70 7.50 -9.25
C ILE A 221 17.24 7.82 -8.94
N PHE A 222 16.58 8.63 -9.78
CA PHE A 222 15.16 8.91 -9.61
C PHE A 222 14.31 7.62 -9.66
N SER A 223 14.58 6.74 -10.62
CA SER A 223 13.91 5.43 -10.72
C SER A 223 14.05 4.64 -9.43
N ILE A 224 15.26 4.53 -8.88
CA ILE A 224 15.56 3.81 -7.64
C ILE A 224 14.81 4.41 -6.44
N LEU A 225 14.78 5.73 -6.31
CA LEU A 225 14.09 6.44 -5.22
C LEU A 225 12.56 6.30 -5.31
N PHE A 226 11.99 6.25 -6.52
CA PHE A 226 10.55 6.08 -6.71
C PHE A 226 10.06 4.64 -6.56
N ARG A 227 10.94 3.64 -6.58
CA ARG A 227 10.56 2.22 -6.40
C ARG A 227 9.80 1.96 -5.10
N PRO A 228 10.31 2.35 -3.90
CA PRO A 228 9.57 2.14 -2.65
C PRO A 228 8.26 2.92 -2.59
N VAL A 229 8.22 4.12 -3.18
CA VAL A 229 7.00 4.94 -3.26
C VAL A 229 5.94 4.20 -4.08
N SER A 230 6.29 3.75 -5.28
CA SER A 230 5.37 3.02 -6.16
C SER A 230 4.87 1.71 -5.54
N LEU A 231 5.74 0.95 -4.87
CA LEU A 231 5.38 -0.29 -4.18
C LEU A 231 4.40 -0.04 -3.03
N SER A 232 4.67 0.99 -2.22
CA SER A 232 3.84 1.41 -1.09
C SER A 232 2.44 1.83 -1.54
N PHE A 233 2.34 2.73 -2.53
CA PHE A 233 1.06 3.18 -3.06
C PHE A 233 0.25 2.06 -3.72
N ARG A 234 0.90 1.13 -4.39
CA ARG A 234 0.22 -0.03 -4.99
C ARG A 234 -0.42 -0.91 -3.93
N LEU A 235 0.34 -1.24 -2.87
CA LEU A 235 -0.17 -2.08 -1.79
C LEU A 235 -1.31 -1.38 -1.03
N TYR A 236 -1.08 -0.13 -0.63
CA TYR A 236 -2.09 0.70 0.04
C TYR A 236 -3.34 0.88 -0.83
N GLY A 237 -3.17 1.30 -2.09
CA GLY A 237 -4.28 1.63 -2.98
C GLY A 237 -5.20 0.45 -3.25
N ASN A 238 -4.66 -0.75 -3.46
CA ASN A 238 -5.47 -1.93 -3.70
C ASN A 238 -6.31 -2.31 -2.47
N ILE A 239 -5.70 -2.33 -1.28
CA ILE A 239 -6.41 -2.72 -0.06
C ILE A 239 -7.43 -1.66 0.35
N PHE A 240 -7.06 -0.38 0.30
CA PHE A 240 -7.98 0.72 0.60
C PHE A 240 -9.17 0.77 -0.35
N ALA A 241 -8.93 0.57 -1.66
CA ALA A 241 -10.00 0.52 -2.64
C ALA A 241 -10.92 -0.70 -2.43
N GLY A 242 -10.34 -1.87 -2.12
CA GLY A 242 -11.09 -3.09 -1.82
C GLY A 242 -11.99 -2.95 -0.58
N GLU A 243 -11.46 -2.42 0.52
CA GLU A 243 -12.24 -2.17 1.73
C GLU A 243 -13.44 -1.23 1.45
N ASN A 244 -13.22 -0.11 0.76
CA ASN A 244 -14.29 0.82 0.40
C ASN A 244 -15.31 0.20 -0.56
N MET A 245 -14.85 -0.62 -1.51
CA MET A 245 -15.74 -1.34 -2.44
C MET A 245 -16.62 -2.33 -1.71
N LEU A 246 -16.08 -3.11 -0.77
CA LEU A 246 -16.85 -4.07 0.02
C LEU A 246 -17.91 -3.37 0.88
N GLU A 247 -17.55 -2.23 1.49
CA GLU A 247 -18.49 -1.42 2.26
C GLU A 247 -19.62 -0.85 1.39
N ALA A 248 -19.29 -0.30 0.22
CA ALA A 248 -20.28 0.20 -0.74
C ALA A 248 -21.24 -0.92 -1.20
N MET A 249 -20.72 -2.12 -1.48
CA MET A 249 -21.53 -3.28 -1.89
C MET A 249 -22.43 -3.77 -0.75
N ALA A 250 -21.97 -3.74 0.49
CA ALA A 250 -22.78 -4.12 1.65
C ALA A 250 -23.99 -3.17 1.85
N ASN A 251 -23.83 -1.91 1.49
CA ASN A 251 -24.87 -0.88 1.64
C ASN A 251 -25.76 -0.72 0.39
N LEU A 252 -25.43 -1.41 -0.73
CA LEU A 252 -26.11 -1.21 -2.03
C LEU A 252 -27.59 -1.62 -1.99
N ILE A 253 -27.93 -2.74 -1.35
CA ILE A 253 -29.30 -3.27 -1.30
C ILE A 253 -29.68 -3.51 0.15
N PRO A 254 -30.63 -2.74 0.73
CA PRO A 254 -31.13 -2.96 2.08
C PRO A 254 -31.69 -4.40 2.23
N GLY A 255 -31.21 -5.13 3.24
CA GLY A 255 -31.62 -6.52 3.50
C GLY A 255 -30.79 -7.61 2.80
N LEU A 256 -30.03 -7.32 1.72
CA LEU A 256 -29.13 -8.24 1.05
C LEU A 256 -27.64 -7.89 1.25
N GLY A 257 -27.33 -7.00 2.17
CA GLY A 257 -25.96 -6.55 2.44
C GLY A 257 -24.97 -7.65 2.86
N TRP A 258 -25.46 -8.82 3.25
CA TRP A 258 -24.62 -9.99 3.55
C TRP A 258 -24.30 -10.84 2.30
N LEU A 259 -25.17 -10.82 1.27
CA LEU A 259 -25.04 -11.65 0.06
C LEU A 259 -24.27 -10.94 -1.06
N VAL A 260 -24.56 -9.64 -1.28
CA VAL A 260 -23.98 -8.85 -2.38
C VAL A 260 -22.45 -8.77 -2.30
N PRO A 261 -21.81 -8.61 -1.13
CA PRO A 261 -20.35 -8.56 -1.03
C PRO A 261 -19.63 -9.89 -1.25
N ILE A 262 -20.30 -11.06 -1.17
CA ILE A 262 -19.63 -12.37 -1.23
C ILE A 262 -18.72 -12.55 -2.46
N PRO A 263 -19.16 -12.29 -3.71
CA PRO A 263 -18.29 -12.43 -4.86
C PRO A 263 -17.11 -11.45 -4.82
N PHE A 264 -17.30 -10.27 -4.25
CA PHE A 264 -16.24 -9.27 -4.08
C PHE A 264 -15.24 -9.67 -2.99
N TYR A 265 -15.66 -10.33 -1.91
CA TYR A 265 -14.76 -10.94 -0.93
C TYR A 265 -13.84 -11.98 -1.56
N LEU A 266 -14.38 -12.85 -2.42
CA LEU A 266 -13.56 -13.85 -3.12
C LEU A 266 -12.56 -13.19 -4.08
N MET A 267 -12.98 -12.15 -4.78
CA MET A 267 -12.10 -11.36 -5.63
C MET A 267 -10.99 -10.68 -4.82
N GLU A 268 -11.34 -10.06 -3.70
CA GLU A 268 -10.39 -9.34 -2.85
C GLU A 268 -9.38 -10.29 -2.16
N LEU A 269 -9.80 -11.50 -1.81
CA LEU A 269 -8.91 -12.54 -1.31
C LEU A 269 -7.86 -12.92 -2.35
N LEU A 270 -8.24 -13.03 -3.62
CA LEU A 270 -7.33 -13.27 -4.73
C LEU A 270 -6.41 -12.08 -4.98
N VAL A 271 -6.96 -10.86 -4.99
CA VAL A 271 -6.20 -9.61 -5.14
C VAL A 271 -5.16 -9.47 -4.03
N GLY A 272 -5.54 -9.75 -2.77
CA GLY A 272 -4.65 -9.73 -1.62
C GLY A 272 -3.47 -10.70 -1.74
N PHE A 273 -3.72 -11.91 -2.28
CA PHE A 273 -2.67 -12.89 -2.58
C PHE A 273 -1.75 -12.41 -3.71
N VAL A 274 -2.33 -12.01 -4.85
CA VAL A 274 -1.58 -11.52 -6.00
C VAL A 274 -0.74 -10.29 -5.63
N GLN A 275 -1.27 -9.40 -4.80
CA GLN A 275 -0.55 -8.21 -4.37
C GLN A 275 0.67 -8.53 -3.50
N ALA A 276 0.55 -9.49 -2.56
CA ALA A 276 1.69 -9.98 -1.78
C ALA A 276 2.77 -10.61 -2.68
N LEU A 277 2.33 -11.40 -3.65
CA LEU A 277 3.22 -12.05 -4.62
C LEU A 277 3.92 -11.02 -5.53
N VAL A 278 3.19 -10.02 -6.04
CA VAL A 278 3.75 -8.96 -6.89
C VAL A 278 4.76 -8.12 -6.10
N PHE A 279 4.48 -7.80 -4.84
CA PHE A 279 5.42 -7.07 -4.00
C PHE A 279 6.73 -7.85 -3.86
N MET A 280 6.65 -9.13 -3.48
CA MET A 280 7.81 -10.00 -3.35
C MET A 280 8.57 -10.17 -4.67
N LEU A 281 7.86 -10.42 -5.79
CA LEU A 281 8.47 -10.61 -7.10
C LEU A 281 9.23 -9.38 -7.59
N LEU A 282 8.59 -8.21 -7.54
CA LEU A 282 9.24 -6.97 -7.97
C LEU A 282 10.49 -6.68 -7.17
N THR A 283 10.41 -6.85 -5.84
CA THR A 283 11.56 -6.63 -4.96
C THR A 283 12.68 -7.66 -5.21
N ALA A 284 12.34 -8.92 -5.46
CA ALA A 284 13.28 -9.98 -5.79
C ALA A 284 13.97 -9.72 -7.15
N VAL A 285 13.20 -9.35 -8.18
CA VAL A 285 13.76 -9.04 -9.51
C VAL A 285 14.66 -7.80 -9.47
N PHE A 286 14.26 -6.74 -8.74
CA PHE A 286 15.14 -5.57 -8.58
C PHE A 286 16.46 -5.91 -7.87
N THR A 287 16.41 -6.83 -6.91
CA THR A 287 17.61 -7.31 -6.22
C THR A 287 18.47 -8.16 -7.16
N MET A 288 17.85 -9.01 -7.98
CA MET A 288 18.53 -9.81 -8.97
C MET A 288 19.27 -8.93 -10.00
N LEU A 289 18.57 -7.94 -10.56
CA LEU A 289 19.15 -7.06 -11.59
C LEU A 289 20.41 -6.35 -11.09
N ILE A 290 20.40 -5.85 -9.85
CA ILE A 290 21.59 -5.19 -9.31
C ILE A 290 22.71 -6.15 -8.94
N CYS A 291 22.41 -7.40 -8.53
CA CYS A 291 23.42 -8.36 -8.07
C CYS A 291 24.02 -9.22 -9.20
N GLN A 292 23.33 -9.38 -10.35
CA GLN A 292 23.79 -10.25 -11.46
C GLN A 292 24.69 -9.55 -12.49
N GLU A 293 24.67 -8.25 -12.61
CA GLU A 293 25.50 -7.52 -13.60
C GLU A 293 27.00 -7.71 -13.37
N ASP A 294 27.45 -8.09 -12.16
CA ASP A 294 28.86 -8.37 -11.86
C ASP A 294 29.40 -9.67 -12.45
N GLU A 295 28.58 -10.70 -12.67
CA GLU A 295 29.07 -11.96 -13.25
C GLU A 295 29.46 -11.82 -14.76
N GLY A 296 28.87 -10.83 -15.44
CA GLY A 296 29.21 -10.50 -16.83
C GLY A 296 30.56 -9.81 -16.98
N HIS A 297 30.98 -8.99 -16.04
CA HIS A 297 32.25 -8.26 -16.10
C HIS A 297 33.46 -9.11 -15.63
N ALA A 298 33.26 -10.01 -14.67
CA ALA A 298 34.29 -10.92 -14.20
C ALA A 298 34.70 -11.95 -15.27
N LYS A 299 33.80 -12.33 -16.18
CA LYS A 299 34.10 -13.26 -17.28
C LYS A 299 34.78 -12.60 -18.50
N ALA A 300 34.80 -11.26 -18.59
CA ALA A 300 35.45 -10.54 -19.68
C ALA A 300 36.96 -10.25 -19.43
N HIS A 301 37.45 -10.54 -18.22
CA HIS A 301 38.87 -10.34 -17.83
C HIS A 301 39.65 -11.63 -17.62
N HIS A 302 39.13 -12.76 -18.02
CA HIS A 302 39.84 -14.05 -18.20
C HIS A 302 39.74 -14.46 -19.67
#